data_965d0e223636f622fcff2c2b287e5af9
#
_entry.id   965d0e223636f622fcff2c2b287e5af9
#
_cell.length_a   1.000
_cell.length_b   1.000
_cell.length_c   1.000
_cell.angle_alpha   90.00
_cell.angle_beta   90.00
_cell.angle_gamma   90.00
#
_symmetry.space_group_name_H-M   'P 1'
#
loop_
_entity.id
_entity.type
_entity.pdbx_description
1 polymer ?
#
loop_
_entity_poly.entity_id
_entity_poly.type
_entity_poly.pdbx_seq_one_letter_code
_entity_poly.pdbx_strand_id
1 'polypeptide(L)'
;TTEIYTLSLHDALPILILHIEELDEEKADEVLSNLSDKDRGTIEELISYDEDEAGAYMQTELFDAYLGESIGDSVRRLKRLKQENQIDNVHHVFIVDDKRKFIGMIPLEDLILHGPHEVYKDVIAEGMITVSVSSHEAIKNVVEVVSNYDLSVVAIVNEKGTLLGRITSDDIYDIIEEEATEQIYNLAGVNDEAEQEESIWKIGKARGVWLGVNLVTAIVASLVIGLFDSTIQSLVALAVLMPIVASMGGNAGTQTLTVTVRQMALGDIEADEAKETIVKEVLVSLLNGLLYAGVMGIIAYVWFQMPMLGVVIAAAMLINLFSAGFFGAVIPLALKKFGVDPAIGSTVLLTTVTDVVGFFSFLGLATVILL
;
A
#
# COMPACT_ATOMS: atom_id res chain seq x y z
N THR A 1 30.35 -17.67 9.80
CA THR A 1 29.96 -18.82 8.94
C THR A 1 28.68 -18.40 8.24
N THR A 2 28.85 -17.74 7.11
CA THR A 2 27.76 -17.32 6.24
C THR A 2 27.41 -18.55 5.42
N GLU A 3 26.31 -19.23 5.75
CA GLU A 3 25.67 -20.16 4.82
C GLU A 3 25.11 -19.29 3.70
N ILE A 4 25.88 -19.15 2.62
CA ILE A 4 25.36 -18.66 1.35
C ILE A 4 24.45 -19.78 0.86
N TYR A 5 23.14 -19.65 1.07
CA TYR A 5 22.17 -20.35 0.24
C TYR A 5 22.52 -19.95 -1.19
N THR A 6 22.92 -20.89 -2.01
CA THR A 6 23.02 -20.71 -3.45
C THR A 6 21.57 -20.58 -3.94
N LEU A 7 21.01 -19.37 -3.87
CA LEU A 7 19.84 -19.00 -4.65
C LEU A 7 20.16 -19.36 -6.10
N SER A 8 19.22 -20.01 -6.79
CA SER A 8 19.36 -20.16 -8.23
C SER A 8 19.41 -18.75 -8.83
N LEU A 9 20.12 -18.58 -9.93
CA LEU A 9 20.19 -17.27 -10.60
C LEU A 9 18.78 -16.73 -10.88
N HIS A 10 17.81 -17.62 -11.11
CA HIS A 10 16.42 -17.28 -11.41
C HIS A 10 15.60 -16.78 -10.20
N ASP A 11 15.85 -17.32 -9.00
CA ASP A 11 15.25 -16.81 -7.76
C ASP A 11 15.87 -15.45 -7.35
N ALA A 12 17.10 -15.19 -7.83
CA ALA A 12 17.80 -13.93 -7.59
C ALA A 12 17.48 -12.84 -8.63
N LEU A 13 16.83 -13.17 -9.75
CA LEU A 13 16.56 -12.22 -10.84
C LEU A 13 15.77 -10.97 -10.39
N PRO A 14 14.66 -11.08 -9.66
CA PRO A 14 13.93 -9.88 -9.19
C PRO A 14 14.77 -9.00 -8.27
N ILE A 15 15.51 -9.62 -7.33
CA ILE A 15 16.42 -8.91 -6.41
C ILE A 15 17.59 -8.26 -7.19
N LEU A 16 18.10 -8.94 -8.22
CA LEU A 16 19.17 -8.42 -9.05
C LEU A 16 18.72 -7.23 -9.88
N ILE A 17 17.49 -7.23 -10.38
CA ILE A 17 16.89 -6.11 -11.14
C ILE A 17 16.80 -4.88 -10.26
N LEU A 18 16.20 -4.97 -9.08
CA LEU A 18 16.10 -3.88 -8.11
C LEU A 18 17.50 -3.29 -7.80
N HIS A 19 18.50 -4.13 -7.59
CA HIS A 19 19.86 -3.66 -7.34
C HIS A 19 20.55 -3.04 -8.56
N ILE A 20 20.25 -3.50 -9.78
CA ILE A 20 20.81 -2.92 -11.01
C ILE A 20 20.24 -1.53 -11.26
N GLU A 21 18.96 -1.30 -10.98
CA GLU A 21 18.31 0.02 -11.12
C GLU A 21 18.87 1.06 -10.12
N GLU A 22 19.34 0.62 -8.95
CA GLU A 22 20.00 1.47 -7.96
C GLU A 22 21.46 1.80 -8.29
N LEU A 23 22.11 1.09 -9.23
CA LEU A 23 23.49 1.29 -9.60
C LEU A 23 23.67 2.44 -10.61
N ASP A 24 24.84 3.11 -10.54
CA ASP A 24 25.27 4.00 -11.62
C ASP A 24 25.41 3.20 -12.94
N GLU A 25 25.07 3.82 -14.10
CA GLU A 25 25.10 3.19 -15.44
C GLU A 25 26.37 2.36 -15.70
N GLU A 26 27.53 2.85 -15.25
CA GLU A 26 28.83 2.21 -15.46
C GLU A 26 28.96 0.88 -14.67
N LYS A 27 28.36 0.79 -13.50
CA LYS A 27 28.35 -0.43 -12.68
C LYS A 27 27.26 -1.41 -13.12
N ALA A 28 26.11 -0.91 -13.54
CA ALA A 28 25.03 -1.71 -14.12
C ALA A 28 25.53 -2.45 -15.37
N ASP A 29 26.23 -1.74 -16.29
CA ASP A 29 26.84 -2.32 -17.47
C ASP A 29 27.94 -3.37 -17.12
N GLU A 30 28.72 -3.14 -16.07
CA GLU A 30 29.73 -4.12 -15.61
C GLU A 30 29.05 -5.40 -15.11
N VAL A 31 27.98 -5.31 -14.33
CA VAL A 31 27.23 -6.48 -13.86
C VAL A 31 26.59 -7.22 -15.02
N LEU A 32 25.89 -6.52 -15.92
CA LEU A 32 25.25 -7.11 -17.10
C LEU A 32 26.24 -7.78 -18.03
N SER A 33 27.46 -7.24 -18.17
CA SER A 33 28.50 -7.83 -19.03
C SER A 33 29.06 -9.15 -18.50
N ASN A 34 28.92 -9.44 -17.21
CA ASN A 34 29.36 -10.69 -16.58
C ASN A 34 28.34 -11.84 -16.69
N LEU A 35 27.11 -11.55 -17.17
CA LEU A 35 26.03 -12.53 -17.34
C LEU A 35 26.12 -13.24 -18.70
N SER A 36 25.42 -14.37 -18.83
CA SER A 36 25.27 -15.02 -20.14
C SER A 36 24.41 -14.15 -21.06
N ASP A 37 24.61 -14.26 -22.39
CA ASP A 37 23.79 -13.50 -23.37
C ASP A 37 22.28 -13.73 -23.19
N LYS A 38 21.89 -14.92 -22.74
CA LYS A 38 20.49 -15.26 -22.48
C LYS A 38 19.95 -14.54 -21.23
N ASP A 39 20.68 -14.59 -20.13
CA ASP A 39 20.28 -13.99 -18.86
C ASP A 39 20.26 -12.46 -18.98
N ARG A 40 21.25 -11.89 -19.68
CA ARG A 40 21.29 -10.47 -20.00
C ARG A 40 20.05 -10.03 -20.77
N GLY A 41 19.66 -10.76 -21.83
CA GLY A 41 18.47 -10.43 -22.61
C GLY A 41 17.17 -10.50 -21.78
N THR A 42 17.10 -11.46 -20.85
CA THR A 42 15.97 -11.58 -19.92
C THR A 42 15.90 -10.39 -18.96
N ILE A 43 17.05 -9.99 -18.40
CA ILE A 43 17.10 -8.84 -17.48
C ILE A 43 16.77 -7.52 -18.21
N GLU A 44 17.34 -7.32 -19.41
CA GLU A 44 17.02 -6.15 -20.25
C GLU A 44 15.51 -6.06 -20.60
N GLU A 45 14.85 -7.21 -20.78
CA GLU A 45 13.40 -7.26 -20.99
C GLU A 45 12.63 -6.90 -19.71
N LEU A 46 13.05 -7.44 -18.56
CA LEU A 46 12.37 -7.18 -17.27
C LEU A 46 12.52 -5.72 -16.81
N ILE A 47 13.70 -5.13 -16.95
CA ILE A 47 13.95 -3.69 -16.66
C ILE A 47 13.14 -2.76 -17.59
N SER A 48 12.63 -3.25 -18.72
CA SER A 48 11.83 -2.43 -19.63
C SER A 48 10.38 -2.19 -19.15
N TYR A 49 9.94 -2.90 -18.12
CA TYR A 49 8.63 -2.68 -17.49
C TYR A 49 8.72 -1.62 -16.41
N ASP A 50 7.64 -0.87 -16.19
CA ASP A 50 7.55 0.07 -15.09
C ASP A 50 7.47 -0.71 -13.76
N GLU A 51 7.98 -0.11 -12.66
CA GLU A 51 8.06 -0.76 -11.33
C GLU A 51 6.70 -1.23 -10.77
N ASP A 52 5.61 -0.64 -11.21
CA ASP A 52 4.25 -1.01 -10.83
C ASP A 52 3.58 -2.01 -11.78
N GLU A 53 4.26 -2.46 -12.83
CA GLU A 53 3.74 -3.41 -13.81
C GLU A 53 4.05 -4.87 -13.44
N ALA A 54 3.13 -5.78 -13.74
CA ALA A 54 3.28 -7.23 -13.53
C ALA A 54 4.54 -7.82 -14.19
N GLY A 55 4.99 -7.20 -15.30
CA GLY A 55 6.18 -7.61 -16.03
C GLY A 55 7.46 -7.49 -15.22
N ALA A 56 7.56 -6.49 -14.32
CA ALA A 56 8.74 -6.29 -13.47
C ALA A 56 8.90 -7.40 -12.41
N TYR A 57 7.80 -7.99 -11.96
CA TYR A 57 7.77 -9.02 -10.91
C TYR A 57 7.73 -10.45 -11.44
N MET A 58 7.61 -10.63 -12.78
CA MET A 58 7.44 -11.98 -13.33
C MET A 58 8.72 -12.80 -13.31
N GLN A 59 8.60 -14.06 -12.93
CA GLN A 59 9.61 -15.09 -13.14
C GLN A 59 9.47 -15.64 -14.57
N THR A 60 10.56 -15.61 -15.34
CA THR A 60 10.58 -16.13 -16.71
C THR A 60 10.81 -17.63 -16.79
N GLU A 61 11.25 -18.24 -15.68
CA GLU A 61 11.41 -19.68 -15.58
C GLU A 61 10.04 -20.34 -15.36
N LEU A 62 9.61 -21.08 -16.37
CA LEU A 62 8.35 -21.83 -16.30
C LEU A 62 8.47 -23.13 -17.13
N PHE A 63 7.63 -24.10 -16.79
CA PHE A 63 7.53 -25.32 -17.57
C PHE A 63 6.27 -25.28 -18.43
N ASP A 64 6.45 -25.15 -19.74
CA ASP A 64 5.38 -25.14 -20.72
C ASP A 64 5.25 -26.50 -21.42
N ALA A 65 4.06 -26.79 -21.94
CA ALA A 65 3.78 -27.92 -22.81
C ALA A 65 2.86 -27.51 -23.96
N TYR A 66 3.07 -28.10 -25.13
CA TYR A 66 2.19 -27.82 -26.26
C TYR A 66 0.90 -28.62 -26.16
N LEU A 67 -0.18 -28.01 -26.63
CA LEU A 67 -1.52 -28.62 -26.60
C LEU A 67 -1.56 -30.03 -27.24
N GLY A 68 -0.75 -30.26 -28.26
CA GLY A 68 -0.62 -31.55 -28.93
C GLY A 68 0.43 -32.50 -28.35
N GLU A 69 1.16 -32.08 -27.29
CA GLU A 69 2.19 -32.89 -26.66
C GLU A 69 1.57 -33.97 -25.77
N SER A 70 2.16 -35.18 -25.69
CA SER A 70 1.72 -36.20 -24.74
C SER A 70 2.27 -35.90 -23.35
N ILE A 71 1.49 -36.26 -22.31
CA ILE A 71 1.92 -36.14 -20.91
C ILE A 71 3.24 -36.87 -20.66
N GLY A 72 3.43 -38.04 -21.24
CA GLY A 72 4.66 -38.81 -21.11
C GLY A 72 5.88 -38.11 -21.74
N ASP A 73 5.72 -37.36 -22.84
CA ASP A 73 6.81 -36.60 -23.45
C ASP A 73 7.21 -35.40 -22.60
N SER A 74 6.23 -34.64 -22.14
CA SER A 74 6.47 -33.50 -21.27
C SER A 74 7.11 -33.91 -19.93
N VAL A 75 6.65 -34.98 -19.30
CA VAL A 75 7.26 -35.53 -18.07
C VAL A 75 8.72 -35.99 -18.31
N ARG A 76 9.01 -36.59 -19.47
CA ARG A 76 10.41 -36.94 -19.82
C ARG A 76 11.27 -35.68 -20.01
N ARG A 77 10.73 -34.66 -20.62
CA ARG A 77 11.40 -33.36 -20.82
C ARG A 77 11.65 -32.68 -19.48
N LEU A 78 10.63 -32.62 -18.60
CA LEU A 78 10.78 -32.07 -17.25
C LEU A 78 11.86 -32.80 -16.45
N LYS A 79 11.86 -34.14 -16.48
CA LYS A 79 12.89 -34.94 -15.79
C LYS A 79 14.30 -34.62 -16.29
N ARG A 80 14.48 -34.42 -17.59
CA ARG A 80 15.79 -34.04 -18.17
C ARG A 80 16.21 -32.64 -17.69
N LEU A 81 15.31 -31.64 -17.80
CA LEU A 81 15.60 -30.28 -17.38
C LEU A 81 15.96 -30.18 -15.89
N LYS A 82 15.26 -30.96 -15.04
CA LYS A 82 15.60 -31.07 -13.61
C LYS A 82 16.97 -31.70 -13.37
N GLN A 83 17.35 -32.74 -14.14
CA GLN A 83 18.66 -33.39 -14.02
C GLN A 83 19.81 -32.50 -14.50
N GLU A 84 19.53 -31.58 -15.41
CA GLU A 84 20.49 -30.60 -15.95
C GLU A 84 20.51 -29.30 -15.13
N ASN A 85 19.73 -29.21 -14.02
CA ASN A 85 19.56 -28.01 -13.21
C ASN A 85 19.13 -26.77 -14.04
N GLN A 86 18.29 -26.99 -15.07
CA GLN A 86 17.80 -25.93 -15.95
C GLN A 86 16.42 -25.42 -15.54
N ILE A 87 15.78 -26.05 -14.58
CA ILE A 87 14.48 -25.65 -14.08
C ILE A 87 14.29 -26.09 -12.61
N ASP A 88 13.82 -25.16 -11.79
CA ASP A 88 13.51 -25.38 -10.38
C ASP A 88 12.01 -25.13 -10.10
N ASN A 89 11.51 -25.59 -8.97
CA ASN A 89 10.19 -25.27 -8.39
C ASN A 89 9.00 -25.30 -9.38
N VAL A 90 8.88 -26.40 -10.14
CA VAL A 90 7.77 -26.61 -11.06
C VAL A 90 6.56 -27.15 -10.30
N HIS A 91 5.54 -26.34 -10.14
CA HIS A 91 4.26 -26.72 -9.53
C HIS A 91 3.13 -26.85 -10.55
N HIS A 92 3.23 -26.15 -11.68
CA HIS A 92 2.23 -26.14 -12.74
C HIS A 92 2.89 -26.38 -14.10
N VAL A 93 2.12 -26.95 -15.03
CA VAL A 93 2.48 -27.03 -16.44
C VAL A 93 1.62 -26.02 -17.20
N PHE A 94 2.28 -25.07 -17.86
CA PHE A 94 1.60 -24.06 -18.66
C PHE A 94 1.36 -24.60 -20.06
N ILE A 95 0.09 -24.63 -20.47
CA ILE A 95 -0.29 -25.18 -21.77
C ILE A 95 -0.35 -24.02 -22.79
N VAL A 96 0.35 -24.23 -23.91
CA VAL A 96 0.42 -23.24 -25.00
C VAL A 96 0.03 -23.85 -26.34
N ASP A 97 -0.43 -22.99 -27.27
CA ASP A 97 -0.60 -23.39 -28.67
C ASP A 97 0.71 -23.39 -29.45
N ASP A 98 0.65 -23.73 -30.75
CA ASP A 98 1.82 -23.73 -31.66
C ASP A 98 2.47 -22.35 -31.83
N LYS A 99 1.81 -21.26 -31.43
CA LYS A 99 2.30 -19.88 -31.44
C LYS A 99 2.72 -19.38 -30.07
N ARG A 100 2.85 -20.29 -29.09
CA ARG A 100 3.13 -19.99 -27.67
C ARG A 100 2.06 -19.14 -26.99
N LYS A 101 0.83 -19.06 -27.51
CA LYS A 101 -0.25 -18.42 -26.79
C LYS A 101 -0.68 -19.28 -25.61
N PHE A 102 -0.87 -18.64 -24.47
CA PHE A 102 -1.35 -19.28 -23.26
C PHE A 102 -2.79 -19.78 -23.48
N ILE A 103 -3.03 -21.02 -23.11
CA ILE A 103 -4.35 -21.65 -23.14
C ILE A 103 -4.85 -21.87 -21.72
N GLY A 104 -3.97 -22.29 -20.82
CA GLY A 104 -4.23 -22.54 -19.43
C GLY A 104 -3.08 -23.24 -18.74
N MET A 105 -3.27 -23.58 -17.47
CA MET A 105 -2.27 -24.31 -16.69
C MET A 105 -2.91 -25.43 -15.88
N ILE A 106 -2.15 -26.48 -15.63
CA ILE A 106 -2.57 -27.67 -14.87
C ILE A 106 -1.57 -27.87 -13.74
N PRO A 107 -2.03 -28.09 -12.48
CA PRO A 107 -1.17 -28.52 -11.39
C PRO A 107 -0.39 -29.77 -11.76
N LEU A 108 0.89 -29.83 -11.41
CA LEU A 108 1.73 -31.00 -11.74
C LEU A 108 1.22 -32.28 -11.08
N GLU A 109 0.57 -32.17 -9.91
CA GLU A 109 -0.06 -33.29 -9.22
C GLU A 109 -1.21 -33.92 -10.00
N ASP A 110 -1.96 -33.14 -10.75
CA ASP A 110 -3.08 -33.65 -11.56
C ASP A 110 -2.60 -34.50 -12.72
N LEU A 111 -1.37 -34.29 -13.22
CA LEU A 111 -0.80 -35.12 -14.27
C LEU A 111 -0.59 -36.58 -13.83
N ILE A 112 -0.51 -36.85 -12.51
CA ILE A 112 -0.36 -38.19 -11.97
C ILE A 112 -1.66 -39.03 -12.23
N LEU A 113 -2.79 -38.37 -12.39
CA LEU A 113 -4.09 -39.00 -12.64
C LEU A 113 -4.26 -39.44 -14.09
N HIS A 114 -3.37 -39.01 -14.98
CA HIS A 114 -3.47 -39.25 -16.42
C HIS A 114 -2.42 -40.23 -16.94
N GLY A 115 -2.79 -40.93 -18.00
CA GLY A 115 -1.88 -41.87 -18.64
C GLY A 115 -0.80 -41.18 -19.49
N PRO A 116 0.41 -41.80 -19.62
CA PRO A 116 1.53 -41.15 -20.33
C PRO A 116 1.27 -41.01 -21.85
N HIS A 117 0.28 -41.64 -22.41
CA HIS A 117 -0.12 -41.56 -23.82
C HIS A 117 -1.22 -40.53 -24.08
N GLU A 118 -1.84 -40.00 -23.03
CA GLU A 118 -2.85 -38.98 -23.16
C GLU A 118 -2.20 -37.66 -23.62
N VAL A 119 -2.93 -36.87 -24.39
CA VAL A 119 -2.48 -35.58 -24.96
C VAL A 119 -3.15 -34.47 -24.18
N TYR A 120 -2.46 -33.38 -23.95
CA TYR A 120 -3.01 -32.25 -23.21
C TYR A 120 -4.34 -31.76 -23.76
N LYS A 121 -4.53 -31.79 -25.07
CA LYS A 121 -5.78 -31.41 -25.74
C LYS A 121 -7.00 -32.18 -25.24
N ASP A 122 -6.81 -33.44 -24.85
CA ASP A 122 -7.91 -34.33 -24.43
C ASP A 122 -8.15 -34.23 -22.91
N VAL A 123 -7.14 -33.78 -22.16
CA VAL A 123 -7.15 -33.66 -20.69
C VAL A 123 -7.68 -32.30 -20.21
N ILE A 124 -7.56 -31.28 -21.01
CA ILE A 124 -7.85 -29.88 -20.68
C ILE A 124 -9.33 -29.62 -20.32
N ALA A 125 -10.25 -30.55 -20.61
CA ALA A 125 -11.70 -30.30 -20.51
C ALA A 125 -12.24 -30.13 -19.09
N GLU A 126 -11.55 -30.61 -18.04
CA GLU A 126 -12.00 -30.54 -16.65
C GLU A 126 -10.85 -30.06 -15.71
N GLY A 127 -10.97 -28.87 -15.15
CA GLY A 127 -10.12 -28.38 -14.05
C GLY A 127 -8.94 -27.48 -14.45
N MET A 128 -8.85 -27.03 -15.69
CA MET A 128 -7.77 -26.13 -16.11
C MET A 128 -7.99 -24.70 -15.61
N ILE A 129 -6.94 -24.11 -15.05
CA ILE A 129 -6.90 -22.70 -14.71
C ILE A 129 -6.55 -21.91 -15.98
N THR A 130 -7.45 -21.02 -16.42
CA THR A 130 -7.28 -20.18 -17.64
C THR A 130 -6.99 -18.73 -17.33
N VAL A 131 -6.80 -18.39 -16.06
CA VAL A 131 -6.54 -17.02 -15.62
C VAL A 131 -5.13 -16.62 -16.06
N SER A 132 -5.03 -15.47 -16.71
CA SER A 132 -3.76 -14.84 -17.06
C SER A 132 -3.89 -13.33 -16.98
N VAL A 133 -2.79 -12.65 -16.77
CA VAL A 133 -2.71 -11.20 -16.62
C VAL A 133 -1.73 -10.65 -17.66
N SER A 134 -1.98 -9.43 -18.14
CA SER A 134 -1.06 -8.73 -19.05
C SER A 134 0.23 -8.34 -18.32
N SER A 135 1.38 -8.38 -19.01
CA SER A 135 2.64 -7.90 -18.44
C SER A 135 2.62 -6.40 -18.09
N HIS A 136 1.76 -5.61 -18.72
CA HIS A 136 1.56 -4.18 -18.43
C HIS A 136 0.39 -3.92 -17.46
N GLU A 137 -0.17 -4.94 -16.85
CA GLU A 137 -1.19 -4.78 -15.82
C GLU A 137 -0.53 -4.30 -14.52
N ALA A 138 -1.20 -3.39 -13.81
CA ALA A 138 -0.71 -2.93 -12.51
C ALA A 138 -0.60 -4.09 -11.51
N ILE A 139 0.51 -4.18 -10.80
CA ILE A 139 0.78 -5.29 -9.86
C ILE A 139 -0.33 -5.44 -8.79
N LYS A 140 -0.94 -4.35 -8.35
CA LYS A 140 -2.08 -4.35 -7.42
C LYS A 140 -3.27 -5.15 -7.95
N ASN A 141 -3.56 -5.07 -9.23
CA ASN A 141 -4.63 -5.84 -9.86
C ASN A 141 -4.27 -7.34 -9.92
N VAL A 142 -2.98 -7.66 -10.07
CA VAL A 142 -2.50 -9.06 -10.02
C VAL A 142 -2.71 -9.65 -8.63
N VAL A 143 -2.38 -8.88 -7.57
CA VAL A 143 -2.65 -9.27 -6.17
C VAL A 143 -4.13 -9.56 -5.95
N GLU A 144 -5.02 -8.69 -6.46
CA GLU A 144 -6.47 -8.92 -6.38
C GLU A 144 -6.92 -10.19 -7.13
N VAL A 145 -6.40 -10.42 -8.33
CA VAL A 145 -6.72 -11.62 -9.12
C VAL A 145 -6.27 -12.88 -8.38
N VAL A 146 -5.03 -12.91 -7.88
CA VAL A 146 -4.51 -14.06 -7.13
C VAL A 146 -5.32 -14.33 -5.88
N SER A 147 -5.68 -13.28 -5.14
CA SER A 147 -6.49 -13.38 -3.92
C SER A 147 -7.94 -13.82 -4.20
N ASN A 148 -8.59 -13.23 -5.22
CA ASN A 148 -10.00 -13.51 -5.52
C ASN A 148 -10.25 -14.91 -6.09
N TYR A 149 -9.25 -15.47 -6.77
CA TYR A 149 -9.34 -16.81 -7.38
C TYR A 149 -8.56 -17.87 -6.61
N ASP A 150 -8.01 -17.56 -5.43
CA ASP A 150 -7.20 -18.46 -4.61
C ASP A 150 -6.07 -19.15 -5.41
N LEU A 151 -5.38 -18.39 -6.27
CA LEU A 151 -4.36 -18.93 -7.15
C LEU A 151 -3.02 -19.06 -6.43
N SER A 152 -2.33 -20.20 -6.64
CA SER A 152 -0.93 -20.36 -6.20
C SER A 152 0.08 -19.83 -7.21
N VAL A 153 -0.37 -19.56 -8.44
CA VAL A 153 0.42 -18.97 -9.53
C VAL A 153 -0.51 -18.32 -10.54
N VAL A 154 -0.05 -17.25 -11.19
CA VAL A 154 -0.74 -16.62 -12.32
C VAL A 154 0.18 -16.54 -13.53
N ALA A 155 -0.37 -16.79 -14.72
CA ALA A 155 0.37 -16.69 -15.98
C ALA A 155 0.43 -15.23 -16.43
N ILE A 156 1.61 -14.77 -16.82
CA ILE A 156 1.82 -13.43 -17.39
C ILE A 156 1.95 -13.55 -18.92
N VAL A 157 1.16 -12.74 -19.61
CA VAL A 157 1.09 -12.76 -21.08
C VAL A 157 1.28 -11.36 -21.66
N ASN A 158 1.77 -11.31 -22.90
CA ASN A 158 1.78 -10.04 -23.63
C ASN A 158 0.40 -9.72 -24.27
N GLU A 159 0.27 -8.56 -24.92
CA GLU A 159 -0.94 -8.13 -25.62
C GLU A 159 -1.46 -9.13 -26.67
N LYS A 160 -0.62 -10.01 -27.21
CA LYS A 160 -0.98 -11.05 -28.18
C LYS A 160 -1.43 -12.35 -27.51
N GLY A 161 -1.39 -12.41 -26.18
CA GLY A 161 -1.67 -13.60 -25.38
C GLY A 161 -0.53 -14.62 -25.37
N THR A 162 0.69 -14.24 -25.76
CA THR A 162 1.87 -15.10 -25.68
C THR A 162 2.35 -15.18 -24.23
N LEU A 163 2.61 -16.38 -23.74
CA LEU A 163 3.14 -16.63 -22.39
C LEU A 163 4.57 -16.07 -22.27
N LEU A 164 4.75 -15.17 -21.31
CA LEU A 164 6.03 -14.55 -21.00
C LEU A 164 6.65 -15.13 -19.74
N GLY A 165 5.86 -15.21 -18.67
CA GLY A 165 6.34 -15.61 -17.35
C GLY A 165 5.20 -16.02 -16.43
N ARG A 166 5.51 -16.06 -15.15
CA ARG A 166 4.57 -16.35 -14.07
C ARG A 166 4.87 -15.45 -12.87
N ILE A 167 3.87 -15.21 -12.03
CA ILE A 167 4.04 -14.70 -10.68
C ILE A 167 3.46 -15.74 -9.73
N THR A 168 4.20 -16.08 -8.69
CA THR A 168 3.81 -17.10 -7.71
C THR A 168 3.24 -16.46 -6.44
N SER A 169 2.55 -17.23 -5.61
CA SER A 169 1.92 -16.70 -4.40
C SER A 169 2.92 -16.20 -3.37
N ASP A 170 4.15 -16.71 -3.34
CA ASP A 170 5.24 -16.22 -2.52
C ASP A 170 5.67 -14.81 -2.94
N ASP A 171 5.87 -14.56 -4.24
CA ASP A 171 6.14 -13.21 -4.76
C ASP A 171 5.00 -12.23 -4.39
N ILE A 172 3.74 -12.69 -4.47
CA ILE A 172 2.57 -11.89 -4.07
C ILE A 172 2.58 -11.55 -2.57
N TYR A 173 3.05 -12.46 -1.71
CA TYR A 173 3.17 -12.17 -0.28
C TYR A 173 4.20 -11.08 -0.01
N ASP A 174 5.34 -11.12 -0.69
CA ASP A 174 6.39 -10.11 -0.55
C ASP A 174 5.86 -8.73 -1.00
N ILE A 175 5.16 -8.67 -2.12
CA ILE A 175 4.51 -7.43 -2.62
C ILE A 175 3.49 -6.88 -1.61
N ILE A 176 2.66 -7.74 -1.02
CA ILE A 176 1.68 -7.32 0.00
C ILE A 176 2.37 -6.78 1.25
N GLU A 177 3.48 -7.39 1.69
CA GLU A 177 4.26 -6.93 2.84
C GLU A 177 4.92 -5.58 2.56
N GLU A 178 5.49 -5.40 1.38
CA GLU A 178 6.10 -4.15 0.93
C GLU A 178 5.06 -3.03 0.86
N GLU A 179 3.92 -3.23 0.19
CA GLU A 179 2.82 -2.26 0.14
C GLU A 179 2.28 -1.90 1.55
N ALA A 180 2.17 -2.88 2.44
CA ALA A 180 1.72 -2.62 3.81
C ALA A 180 2.73 -1.78 4.59
N THR A 181 4.02 -2.01 4.37
CA THR A 181 5.12 -1.25 4.99
C THR A 181 5.13 0.19 4.47
N GLU A 182 5.05 0.36 3.14
CA GLU A 182 4.97 1.67 2.50
C GLU A 182 3.78 2.48 3.02
N GLN A 183 2.60 1.88 3.15
CA GLN A 183 1.42 2.55 3.71
C GLN A 183 1.64 3.03 5.14
N ILE A 184 2.30 2.23 5.99
CA ILE A 184 2.61 2.61 7.38
C ILE A 184 3.58 3.81 7.39
N TYR A 185 4.61 3.79 6.57
CA TYR A 185 5.59 4.87 6.48
C TYR A 185 4.95 6.15 5.93
N ASN A 186 4.18 6.06 4.86
CA ASN A 186 3.49 7.19 4.25
C ASN A 186 2.50 7.87 5.21
N LEU A 187 1.75 7.10 6.02
CA LEU A 187 0.89 7.65 7.08
C LEU A 187 1.67 8.41 8.16
N ALA A 188 2.91 8.00 8.42
CA ALA A 188 3.80 8.68 9.36
C ALA A 188 4.57 9.86 8.74
N GLY A 189 4.47 10.08 7.42
CA GLY A 189 5.25 11.06 6.68
C GLY A 189 6.72 10.66 6.56
N VAL A 190 6.98 9.37 6.41
CA VAL A 190 8.31 8.79 6.16
C VAL A 190 8.29 8.21 4.75
N ASN A 191 9.41 8.31 4.03
CA ASN A 191 9.55 7.71 2.71
C ASN A 191 10.25 6.35 2.84
N ASP A 192 9.63 5.29 2.31
CA ASP A 192 10.12 3.92 2.45
C ASP A 192 11.48 3.73 1.77
N GLU A 193 11.62 4.14 0.52
CA GLU A 193 12.88 4.06 -0.22
C GLU A 193 14.04 4.75 0.52
N ALA A 194 13.77 5.89 1.17
CA ALA A 194 14.78 6.61 1.93
C ALA A 194 15.20 5.88 3.21
N GLU A 195 14.34 5.07 3.80
CA GLU A 195 14.65 4.29 5.02
C GLU A 195 15.49 3.06 4.72
N GLN A 196 15.43 2.52 3.49
CA GLN A 196 16.28 1.41 3.04
C GLN A 196 17.71 1.86 2.73
N GLU A 197 17.94 3.17 2.60
CA GLU A 197 19.27 3.72 2.35
C GLU A 197 20.19 3.65 3.57
N GLU A 198 21.44 3.28 3.38
CA GLU A 198 22.45 3.27 4.46
C GLU A 198 22.91 4.67 4.90
N SER A 199 22.62 5.70 4.10
CA SER A 199 23.11 7.06 4.33
C SER A 199 22.21 7.86 5.27
N ILE A 200 22.68 8.09 6.50
CA ILE A 200 22.02 8.96 7.50
C ILE A 200 21.65 10.34 6.91
N TRP A 201 22.45 10.86 5.97
CA TRP A 201 22.20 12.15 5.34
C TRP A 201 21.00 12.11 4.39
N LYS A 202 20.84 11.05 3.60
CA LYS A 202 19.70 10.88 2.70
C LYS A 202 18.41 10.69 3.52
N ILE A 203 18.41 9.80 4.51
CA ILE A 203 17.30 9.60 5.46
C ILE A 203 16.92 10.92 6.12
N GLY A 204 17.91 11.64 6.68
CA GLY A 204 17.69 12.91 7.35
C GLY A 204 17.09 13.98 6.44
N LYS A 205 17.49 14.03 5.17
CA LYS A 205 16.95 14.96 4.17
C LYS A 205 15.48 14.62 3.83
N ALA A 206 15.15 13.36 3.61
CA ALA A 206 13.79 12.91 3.30
C ALA A 206 12.82 13.24 4.44
N ARG A 207 13.16 12.85 5.67
CA ARG A 207 12.39 13.21 6.87
C ARG A 207 12.32 14.73 7.10
N GLY A 208 13.40 15.45 6.78
CA GLY A 208 13.48 16.91 6.92
C GLY A 208 12.45 17.65 6.06
N VAL A 209 12.15 17.17 4.87
CA VAL A 209 11.11 17.74 4.00
C VAL A 209 9.74 17.66 4.68
N TRP A 210 9.36 16.50 5.19
CA TRP A 210 8.08 16.30 5.89
C TRP A 210 8.00 17.10 7.19
N LEU A 211 9.09 17.18 7.95
CA LEU A 211 9.17 18.03 9.14
C LEU A 211 9.02 19.52 8.78
N GLY A 212 9.57 19.94 7.64
CA GLY A 212 9.39 21.29 7.11
C GLY A 212 7.92 21.60 6.78
N VAL A 213 7.21 20.67 6.14
CA VAL A 213 5.78 20.81 5.86
C VAL A 213 4.99 20.89 7.18
N ASN A 214 5.27 20.02 8.16
CA ASN A 214 4.66 20.07 9.48
C ASN A 214 4.93 21.38 10.21
N LEU A 215 6.12 21.96 10.08
CA LEU A 215 6.43 23.27 10.64
C LEU A 215 5.58 24.38 10.02
N VAL A 216 5.39 24.37 8.71
CA VAL A 216 4.52 25.34 8.03
C VAL A 216 3.08 25.24 8.53
N THR A 217 2.55 24.04 8.65
CA THR A 217 1.17 23.82 9.16
C THR A 217 1.02 24.23 10.62
N ALA A 218 2.04 23.99 11.46
CA ALA A 218 2.07 24.47 12.84
C ALA A 218 2.09 26.02 12.92
N ILE A 219 2.80 26.70 12.00
CA ILE A 219 2.77 28.17 11.91
C ILE A 219 1.35 28.63 11.54
N VAL A 220 0.66 27.99 10.61
CA VAL A 220 -0.73 28.31 10.25
C VAL A 220 -1.65 28.21 11.48
N ALA A 221 -1.55 27.12 12.24
CA ALA A 221 -2.31 26.97 13.49
C ALA A 221 -1.96 28.05 14.52
N SER A 222 -0.69 28.42 14.63
CA SER A 222 -0.22 29.50 15.51
C SER A 222 -0.76 30.88 15.10
N LEU A 223 -0.88 31.15 13.80
CA LEU A 223 -1.51 32.40 13.30
C LEU A 223 -2.99 32.49 13.74
N VAL A 224 -3.71 31.36 13.72
CA VAL A 224 -5.10 31.32 14.22
C VAL A 224 -5.15 31.64 15.71
N ILE A 225 -4.24 31.10 16.52
CA ILE A 225 -4.13 31.43 17.94
C ILE A 225 -3.88 32.95 18.13
N GLY A 226 -2.99 33.50 17.31
CA GLY A 226 -2.64 34.93 17.36
C GLY A 226 -3.83 35.87 17.12
N LEU A 227 -4.86 35.46 16.38
CA LEU A 227 -6.09 36.24 16.20
C LEU A 227 -6.85 36.45 17.53
N PHE A 228 -6.63 35.62 18.54
CA PHE A 228 -7.31 35.62 19.82
C PHE A 228 -6.39 36.03 21.00
N ASP A 229 -5.30 36.76 20.74
CA ASP A 229 -4.32 37.16 21.75
C ASP A 229 -4.96 37.88 22.95
N SER A 230 -5.85 38.85 22.71
CA SER A 230 -6.59 39.57 23.77
C SER A 230 -7.50 38.63 24.61
N THR A 231 -8.09 37.63 23.98
CA THR A 231 -8.94 36.64 24.66
C THR A 231 -8.11 35.76 25.59
N ILE A 232 -6.94 35.32 25.15
CA ILE A 232 -6.02 34.48 25.94
C ILE A 232 -5.44 35.30 27.10
N GLN A 233 -5.05 36.56 26.89
CA GLN A 233 -4.57 37.44 27.93
C GLN A 233 -5.63 37.69 29.02
N SER A 234 -6.89 37.78 28.64
CA SER A 234 -7.99 37.95 29.60
C SER A 234 -8.27 36.73 30.45
N LEU A 235 -7.99 35.52 29.95
CA LEU A 235 -8.23 34.27 30.64
C LEU A 235 -7.17 33.20 30.33
N VAL A 236 -6.11 33.17 31.14
CA VAL A 236 -4.98 32.26 31.00
C VAL A 236 -5.38 30.77 30.99
N ALA A 237 -6.51 30.43 31.63
CA ALA A 237 -7.07 29.07 31.60
C ALA A 237 -7.26 28.52 30.17
N LEU A 238 -7.52 29.40 29.20
CA LEU A 238 -7.64 28.99 27.80
C LEU A 238 -6.33 28.41 27.26
N ALA A 239 -5.20 29.05 27.53
CA ALA A 239 -3.89 28.56 27.12
C ALA A 239 -3.56 27.16 27.71
N VAL A 240 -4.02 26.89 28.95
CA VAL A 240 -3.83 25.60 29.60
C VAL A 240 -4.67 24.49 28.94
N LEU A 241 -5.88 24.83 28.44
CA LEU A 241 -6.82 23.89 27.87
C LEU A 241 -6.64 23.65 26.36
N MET A 242 -6.00 24.59 25.63
CA MET A 242 -5.74 24.49 24.18
C MET A 242 -5.10 23.16 23.74
N PRO A 243 -4.04 22.66 24.41
CA PRO A 243 -3.41 21.41 24.02
C PRO A 243 -4.35 20.20 24.06
N ILE A 244 -5.32 20.22 24.98
CA ILE A 244 -6.33 19.14 25.11
C ILE A 244 -7.24 19.11 23.89
N VAL A 245 -7.75 20.29 23.47
CA VAL A 245 -8.62 20.38 22.30
C VAL A 245 -7.91 19.95 21.03
N ALA A 246 -6.68 20.42 20.79
CA ALA A 246 -5.89 20.05 19.63
C ALA A 246 -5.54 18.54 19.61
N SER A 247 -5.00 18.03 20.73
CA SER A 247 -4.62 16.63 20.84
C SER A 247 -5.81 15.67 20.61
N MET A 248 -6.98 15.99 21.16
CA MET A 248 -8.18 15.13 20.99
C MET A 248 -8.67 15.13 19.54
N GLY A 249 -8.64 16.29 18.86
CA GLY A 249 -8.98 16.37 17.44
C GLY A 249 -8.00 15.59 16.57
N GLY A 250 -6.71 15.80 16.77
CA GLY A 250 -5.66 15.09 16.03
C GLY A 250 -5.73 13.56 16.21
N ASN A 251 -5.86 13.09 17.45
CA ASN A 251 -5.96 11.66 17.74
C ASN A 251 -7.23 11.02 17.13
N ALA A 252 -8.39 11.64 17.30
CA ALA A 252 -9.63 11.11 16.72
C ALA A 252 -9.59 11.11 15.18
N GLY A 253 -9.04 12.17 14.59
CA GLY A 253 -8.87 12.26 13.15
C GLY A 253 -7.93 11.19 12.60
N THR A 254 -6.79 10.96 13.27
CA THR A 254 -5.85 9.90 12.89
C THR A 254 -6.48 8.51 12.97
N GLN A 255 -7.33 8.24 13.98
CA GLN A 255 -8.07 6.98 14.06
C GLN A 255 -8.99 6.77 12.85
N THR A 256 -9.79 7.78 12.51
CA THR A 256 -10.65 7.73 11.33
C THR A 256 -9.85 7.61 10.03
N LEU A 257 -8.79 8.39 9.88
CA LEU A 257 -7.90 8.36 8.73
C LEU A 257 -7.31 6.96 8.51
N THR A 258 -6.73 6.38 9.54
CA THR A 258 -6.10 5.04 9.48
C THR A 258 -7.12 3.97 9.05
N VAL A 259 -8.34 4.01 9.62
CA VAL A 259 -9.40 3.07 9.24
C VAL A 259 -9.81 3.27 7.78
N THR A 260 -10.01 4.52 7.36
CA THR A 260 -10.44 4.84 5.99
C THR A 260 -9.37 4.42 4.96
N VAL A 261 -8.09 4.79 5.19
CA VAL A 261 -6.98 4.40 4.29
C VAL A 261 -6.88 2.88 4.20
N ARG A 262 -6.97 2.18 5.34
CA ARG A 262 -6.91 0.71 5.33
C ARG A 262 -8.07 0.06 4.57
N GLN A 263 -9.30 0.53 4.74
CA GLN A 263 -10.45 0.03 4.00
C GLN A 263 -10.32 0.30 2.49
N MET A 264 -9.73 1.44 2.11
CA MET A 264 -9.45 1.76 0.71
C MET A 264 -8.37 0.85 0.11
N ALA A 265 -7.34 0.51 0.89
CA ALA A 265 -6.28 -0.39 0.47
C ALA A 265 -6.76 -1.85 0.32
N LEU A 266 -7.75 -2.26 1.10
CA LEU A 266 -8.38 -3.59 1.00
C LEU A 266 -9.46 -3.67 -0.10
N GLY A 267 -9.75 -2.56 -0.80
CA GLY A 267 -10.84 -2.53 -1.78
C GLY A 267 -12.25 -2.51 -1.15
N ASP A 268 -12.35 -2.40 0.19
CA ASP A 268 -13.64 -2.41 0.92
C ASP A 268 -14.49 -1.15 0.65
N ILE A 269 -13.90 -0.09 0.09
CA ILE A 269 -14.61 1.16 -0.22
C ILE A 269 -14.56 1.42 -1.73
N GLU A 270 -15.67 1.16 -2.39
CA GLU A 270 -15.90 1.62 -3.75
C GLU A 270 -16.34 3.09 -3.79
N ALA A 271 -16.26 3.72 -4.97
CA ALA A 271 -16.61 5.14 -5.14
C ALA A 271 -18.06 5.47 -4.71
N ASP A 272 -18.95 4.48 -4.84
CA ASP A 272 -20.38 4.64 -4.48
C ASP A 272 -20.61 4.53 -2.97
N GLU A 273 -19.75 3.86 -2.21
CA GLU A 273 -19.83 3.63 -0.77
C GLU A 273 -19.13 4.72 0.05
N ALA A 274 -18.39 5.61 -0.59
CA ALA A 274 -17.66 6.71 0.09
C ALA A 274 -18.55 7.54 1.01
N LYS A 275 -19.82 7.78 0.62
CA LYS A 275 -20.80 8.53 1.44
C LYS A 275 -21.17 7.78 2.71
N GLU A 276 -21.36 6.47 2.63
CA GLU A 276 -21.73 5.65 3.77
C GLU A 276 -20.59 5.59 4.79
N THR A 277 -19.37 5.43 4.33
CA THR A 277 -18.15 5.49 5.15
C THR A 277 -18.04 6.84 5.87
N ILE A 278 -18.19 7.98 5.16
CA ILE A 278 -18.14 9.30 5.79
C ILE A 278 -19.22 9.43 6.88
N VAL A 279 -20.46 9.01 6.61
CA VAL A 279 -21.54 9.10 7.59
C VAL A 279 -21.26 8.23 8.82
N LYS A 280 -20.75 7.02 8.62
CA LYS A 280 -20.37 6.11 9.70
C LYS A 280 -19.29 6.72 10.59
N GLU A 281 -18.20 7.21 10.00
CA GLU A 281 -17.09 7.81 10.74
C GLU A 281 -17.48 9.09 11.48
N VAL A 282 -18.32 9.93 10.86
CA VAL A 282 -18.89 11.12 11.52
C VAL A 282 -19.76 10.72 12.72
N LEU A 283 -20.59 9.70 12.60
CA LEU A 283 -21.45 9.24 13.71
C LEU A 283 -20.61 8.67 14.86
N VAL A 284 -19.56 7.90 14.56
CA VAL A 284 -18.60 7.39 15.57
C VAL A 284 -17.92 8.55 16.29
N SER A 285 -17.45 9.54 15.53
CA SER A 285 -16.78 10.72 16.08
C SER A 285 -17.73 11.61 16.89
N LEU A 286 -18.99 11.75 16.50
CA LEU A 286 -20.00 12.45 17.29
C LEU A 286 -20.31 11.72 18.60
N LEU A 287 -20.42 10.40 18.58
CA LEU A 287 -20.66 9.60 19.80
C LEU A 287 -19.53 9.78 20.80
N ASN A 288 -18.29 9.62 20.35
CA ASN A 288 -17.10 9.86 21.18
C ASN A 288 -16.99 11.34 21.58
N GLY A 289 -17.34 12.24 20.66
CA GLY A 289 -17.37 13.69 20.90
C GLY A 289 -18.28 14.07 22.05
N LEU A 290 -19.51 13.57 22.09
CA LEU A 290 -20.46 13.81 23.19
C LEU A 290 -19.93 13.30 24.53
N LEU A 291 -19.34 12.09 24.54
CA LEU A 291 -18.78 11.51 25.76
C LEU A 291 -17.62 12.35 26.30
N TYR A 292 -16.60 12.58 25.48
CA TYR A 292 -15.37 13.27 25.93
C TYR A 292 -15.55 14.78 26.10
N ALA A 293 -16.45 15.42 25.35
CA ALA A 293 -16.86 16.80 25.59
C ALA A 293 -17.51 16.95 26.96
N GLY A 294 -18.41 16.02 27.33
CA GLY A 294 -19.03 16.02 28.65
C GLY A 294 -18.01 15.82 29.78
N VAL A 295 -17.13 14.83 29.64
CA VAL A 295 -16.07 14.56 30.62
C VAL A 295 -15.16 15.78 30.79
N MET A 296 -14.68 16.36 29.68
CA MET A 296 -13.76 17.48 29.74
C MET A 296 -14.42 18.75 30.22
N GLY A 297 -15.70 18.98 29.89
CA GLY A 297 -16.49 20.07 30.42
C GLY A 297 -16.60 20.04 31.93
N ILE A 298 -16.87 18.85 32.50
CA ILE A 298 -16.91 18.66 33.98
C ILE A 298 -15.52 18.89 34.60
N ILE A 299 -14.45 18.34 34.00
CA ILE A 299 -13.08 18.51 34.48
C ILE A 299 -12.69 20.00 34.49
N ALA A 300 -12.96 20.72 33.39
CA ALA A 300 -12.67 22.15 33.30
C ALA A 300 -13.45 22.97 34.34
N TYR A 301 -14.72 22.64 34.54
CA TYR A 301 -15.53 23.26 35.58
C TYR A 301 -14.94 23.03 36.98
N VAL A 302 -14.59 21.79 37.31
CA VAL A 302 -14.05 21.47 38.65
C VAL A 302 -12.68 22.10 38.86
N TRP A 303 -11.84 22.10 37.80
CA TRP A 303 -10.48 22.63 37.87
C TRP A 303 -10.43 24.15 38.03
N PHE A 304 -11.20 24.87 37.23
CA PHE A 304 -11.17 26.33 37.18
C PHE A 304 -12.34 27.01 37.94
N GLN A 305 -13.28 26.25 38.45
CA GLN A 305 -14.50 26.75 39.15
C GLN A 305 -15.32 27.72 38.27
N MET A 306 -15.25 27.56 36.94
CA MET A 306 -15.94 28.40 35.95
C MET A 306 -16.90 27.53 35.12
N PRO A 307 -18.21 27.54 35.39
CA PRO A 307 -19.19 26.70 34.67
C PRO A 307 -19.20 26.97 33.16
N MET A 308 -19.12 28.22 32.76
CA MET A 308 -19.16 28.62 31.34
C MET A 308 -17.92 28.19 30.60
N LEU A 309 -16.75 28.13 31.25
CA LEU A 309 -15.52 27.59 30.63
C LEU A 309 -15.69 26.10 30.33
N GLY A 310 -16.35 25.36 31.24
CA GLY A 310 -16.70 23.96 31.01
C GLY A 310 -17.63 23.77 29.80
N VAL A 311 -18.61 24.64 29.61
CA VAL A 311 -19.51 24.62 28.44
C VAL A 311 -18.74 24.95 27.17
N VAL A 312 -17.88 25.97 27.19
CA VAL A 312 -17.07 26.38 26.02
C VAL A 312 -16.15 25.26 25.54
N ILE A 313 -15.39 24.62 26.45
CA ILE A 313 -14.50 23.54 26.04
C ILE A 313 -15.29 22.32 25.56
N ALA A 314 -16.42 21.99 26.17
CA ALA A 314 -17.26 20.89 25.72
C ALA A 314 -17.79 21.14 24.29
N ALA A 315 -18.29 22.32 24.00
CA ALA A 315 -18.78 22.68 22.68
C ALA A 315 -17.62 22.67 21.64
N ALA A 316 -16.47 23.25 21.97
CA ALA A 316 -15.31 23.24 21.09
C ALA A 316 -14.79 21.84 20.80
N MET A 317 -14.71 20.96 21.80
CA MET A 317 -14.33 19.57 21.60
C MET A 317 -15.32 18.82 20.72
N LEU A 318 -16.63 19.04 20.87
CA LEU A 318 -17.62 18.41 20.02
C LEU A 318 -17.44 18.84 18.55
N ILE A 319 -17.25 20.14 18.30
CA ILE A 319 -16.97 20.67 16.95
C ILE A 319 -15.69 20.07 16.39
N ASN A 320 -14.62 20.02 17.19
CA ASN A 320 -13.33 19.52 16.73
C ASN A 320 -13.38 18.01 16.43
N LEU A 321 -14.02 17.21 17.27
CA LEU A 321 -14.16 15.76 17.05
C LEU A 321 -15.08 15.46 15.86
N PHE A 322 -16.15 16.24 15.65
CA PHE A 322 -16.93 16.18 14.42
C PHE A 322 -16.05 16.44 13.18
N SER A 323 -15.24 17.51 13.21
CA SER A 323 -14.33 17.85 12.11
C SER A 323 -13.29 16.76 11.90
N ALA A 324 -12.76 16.15 12.96
CA ALA A 324 -11.82 15.05 12.91
C ALA A 324 -12.40 13.83 12.17
N GLY A 325 -13.61 13.41 12.49
CA GLY A 325 -14.28 12.30 11.80
C GLY A 325 -14.61 12.62 10.35
N PHE A 326 -15.09 13.83 10.09
CA PHE A 326 -15.42 14.26 8.74
C PHE A 326 -14.19 14.34 7.84
N PHE A 327 -13.18 15.10 8.25
CA PHE A 327 -11.97 15.30 7.43
C PHE A 327 -11.06 14.07 7.42
N GLY A 328 -11.04 13.26 8.49
CA GLY A 328 -10.35 11.99 8.53
C GLY A 328 -10.83 11.00 7.48
N ALA A 329 -12.13 11.04 7.12
CA ALA A 329 -12.67 10.24 6.03
C ALA A 329 -12.57 10.95 4.66
N VAL A 330 -12.86 12.25 4.59
CA VAL A 330 -12.92 12.98 3.32
C VAL A 330 -11.56 13.20 2.69
N ILE A 331 -10.50 13.48 3.47
CA ILE A 331 -9.16 13.76 2.93
C ILE A 331 -8.63 12.58 2.10
N PRO A 332 -8.54 11.33 2.62
CA PRO A 332 -8.02 10.22 1.85
C PRO A 332 -8.89 9.88 0.62
N LEU A 333 -10.21 9.97 0.74
CA LEU A 333 -11.13 9.76 -0.39
C LEU A 333 -10.95 10.82 -1.49
N ALA A 334 -10.70 12.08 -1.10
CA ALA A 334 -10.41 13.14 -2.05
C ALA A 334 -9.07 12.94 -2.75
N LEU A 335 -8.01 12.58 -2.02
CA LEU A 335 -6.69 12.31 -2.60
C LEU A 335 -6.75 11.17 -3.63
N LYS A 336 -7.41 10.06 -3.30
CA LYS A 336 -7.64 8.95 -4.26
C LYS A 336 -8.34 9.44 -5.54
N LYS A 337 -9.35 10.30 -5.39
CA LYS A 337 -10.08 10.86 -6.55
C LYS A 337 -9.19 11.71 -7.45
N PHE A 338 -8.17 12.35 -6.90
CA PHE A 338 -7.17 13.12 -7.66
C PHE A 338 -5.99 12.29 -8.14
N GLY A 339 -5.99 10.98 -7.96
CA GLY A 339 -4.90 10.08 -8.35
C GLY A 339 -3.66 10.18 -7.47
N VAL A 340 -3.82 10.69 -6.24
CA VAL A 340 -2.75 10.77 -5.23
C VAL A 340 -2.95 9.67 -4.21
N ASP A 341 -1.87 9.03 -3.79
CA ASP A 341 -1.93 8.01 -2.73
C ASP A 341 -2.57 8.61 -1.47
N PRO A 342 -3.66 7.98 -0.96
CA PRO A 342 -4.36 8.44 0.24
C PRO A 342 -3.50 8.46 1.50
N ALA A 343 -2.44 7.65 1.59
CA ALA A 343 -1.55 7.62 2.74
C ALA A 343 -0.61 8.83 2.76
N ILE A 344 -0.20 9.34 1.59
CA ILE A 344 0.79 10.40 1.47
C ILE A 344 0.22 11.74 1.96
N GLY A 345 0.79 12.25 3.04
CA GLY A 345 0.48 13.60 3.56
C GLY A 345 -0.92 13.78 4.18
N SER A 346 -1.78 12.77 4.15
CA SER A 346 -3.13 12.84 4.74
C SER A 346 -3.09 13.22 6.21
N THR A 347 -2.15 12.68 6.98
CA THR A 347 -1.99 12.98 8.40
C THR A 347 -1.67 14.46 8.64
N VAL A 348 -0.81 15.04 7.81
CA VAL A 348 -0.41 16.46 7.92
C VAL A 348 -1.58 17.40 7.60
N LEU A 349 -2.32 17.08 6.53
CA LEU A 349 -3.53 17.84 6.17
C LEU A 349 -4.58 17.76 7.27
N LEU A 350 -4.79 16.55 7.79
CA LEU A 350 -5.77 16.29 8.84
C LEU A 350 -5.44 17.04 10.14
N THR A 351 -4.20 16.92 10.62
CA THR A 351 -3.78 17.61 11.85
C THR A 351 -3.86 19.14 11.69
N THR A 352 -3.52 19.66 10.52
CA THR A 352 -3.68 21.09 10.22
C THR A 352 -5.13 21.52 10.37
N VAL A 353 -6.07 20.79 9.77
CA VAL A 353 -7.49 21.12 9.84
C VAL A 353 -8.02 21.01 11.27
N THR A 354 -7.68 19.94 11.98
CA THR A 354 -8.16 19.74 13.36
C THR A 354 -7.57 20.78 14.33
N ASP A 355 -6.33 21.20 14.15
CA ASP A 355 -5.73 22.26 14.97
C ASP A 355 -6.38 23.61 14.69
N VAL A 356 -6.53 23.98 13.41
CA VAL A 356 -7.18 25.24 13.02
C VAL A 356 -8.61 25.30 13.50
N VAL A 357 -9.40 24.27 13.25
CA VAL A 357 -10.82 24.21 13.69
C VAL A 357 -10.90 24.15 15.21
N GLY A 358 -10.05 23.37 15.86
CA GLY A 358 -10.00 23.23 17.31
C GLY A 358 -9.70 24.55 18.01
N PHE A 359 -8.63 25.24 17.62
CA PHE A 359 -8.28 26.54 18.21
C PHE A 359 -9.29 27.61 17.86
N PHE A 360 -9.73 27.71 16.61
CA PHE A 360 -10.70 28.70 16.20
C PHE A 360 -12.03 28.54 16.93
N SER A 361 -12.56 27.31 17.03
CA SER A 361 -13.81 27.06 17.74
C SER A 361 -13.68 27.30 19.25
N PHE A 362 -12.59 26.86 19.87
CA PHE A 362 -12.39 27.01 21.31
C PHE A 362 -12.21 28.49 21.70
N LEU A 363 -11.29 29.19 21.05
CA LEU A 363 -11.01 30.58 21.36
C LEU A 363 -12.13 31.51 20.89
N GLY A 364 -12.73 31.21 19.73
CA GLY A 364 -13.90 31.96 19.22
C GLY A 364 -15.11 31.88 20.16
N LEU A 365 -15.46 30.65 20.60
CA LEU A 365 -16.54 30.49 21.59
C LEU A 365 -16.19 31.13 22.92
N ALA A 366 -14.92 31.04 23.37
CA ALA A 366 -14.46 31.72 24.57
C ALA A 366 -14.62 33.25 24.47
N THR A 367 -14.27 33.83 23.32
CA THR A 367 -14.45 35.28 23.08
C THR A 367 -15.89 35.74 23.15
N VAL A 368 -16.82 34.93 22.61
CA VAL A 368 -18.24 35.30 22.54
C VAL A 368 -18.99 35.04 23.86
N ILE A 369 -18.61 34.00 24.60
CA ILE A 369 -19.36 33.49 25.76
C ILE A 369 -18.77 33.98 27.08
N LEU A 370 -17.45 34.14 27.17
CA LEU A 370 -16.75 34.43 28.43
C LEU A 370 -16.32 35.90 28.57
N LEU A 371 -16.15 36.62 27.45
CA LEU A 371 -15.77 38.04 27.38
C LEU A 371 -16.89 38.88 26.84
#